data_f5b036a67338d21e31cda16821da01d1
#
_entry.id   f5b036a67338d21e31cda16821da01d1
#
_cell.length_a   1.000
_cell.length_b   1.000
_cell.length_c   1.000
_cell.angle_alpha   90.00
_cell.angle_beta   90.00
_cell.angle_gamma   90.00
#
_symmetry.space_group_name_H-M   'P 1'
#
loop_
_entity.id
_entity.type
_entity.pdbx_description
1 polymer ?
#
loop_
_entity_poly.entity_id
_entity_poly.type
_entity_poly.pdbx_seq_one_letter_code
_entity_poly.pdbx_strand_id
1 'polypeptide(L)'
;MTMSAEINLPFNTFTRAVATTCALIGCTLAMQSSHAGWFGATTTNSKDKLTLATWNLEWLMTPQARQALGATCMAQQPRSDQRALPCTPGRTPPPERTAADFDALARSAQALRQRDSVDVVALQEVDGPEAAKQVFRQGWRLDCFVQRQHPQKVGFAIRDGIPYRCNGDLQALDVDGGTRSGADVTLWPGTRQEVRLLAVHLKSGCFTGKLDRDFPPCAKLRQQVPVVEAWVDQRVREGVAFALLGDFNRHLDKDARYPAGPDEAAPFNLIQAWSDHNPPGAELLRATEGERYIGCDADDRHKQYIDDILIDRRLADRNANRRFARLSYEARDQGRTLSDHCPVIWSLRP
;
A
#
# COMPACT_ATOMS: atom_id res chain seq x y z
N MET A 1 5.30 -61.40 9.06
CA MET A 1 5.59 -61.26 10.48
C MET A 1 5.25 -59.80 10.81
N THR A 2 4.01 -59.47 11.02
CA THR A 2 3.14 -59.51 12.20
C THR A 2 3.80 -58.96 13.47
N MET A 3 3.40 -57.79 13.88
CA MET A 3 2.87 -57.57 15.23
C MET A 3 2.22 -56.20 15.36
N SER A 4 0.89 -56.26 15.51
CA SER A 4 0.04 -55.21 16.02
C SER A 4 0.21 -55.09 17.53
N ALA A 5 0.06 -53.90 18.09
CA ALA A 5 -0.24 -53.68 19.50
C ALA A 5 -1.30 -52.58 19.64
N GLU A 6 -2.52 -53.03 19.90
CA GLU A 6 -3.61 -52.23 20.44
C GLU A 6 -3.36 -52.00 21.94
N ILE A 7 -3.64 -50.79 22.42
CA ILE A 7 -3.83 -50.55 23.86
C ILE A 7 -5.15 -49.84 24.09
N ASN A 8 -5.99 -50.52 24.87
CA ASN A 8 -7.35 -50.18 25.29
C ASN A 8 -7.42 -49.04 26.33
N LEU A 9 -8.55 -48.35 26.28
CA LEU A 9 -9.12 -47.40 27.26
C LEU A 9 -9.38 -48.03 28.65
N PRO A 10 -9.63 -47.23 29.72
CA PRO A 10 -11.01 -47.28 30.22
C PRO A 10 -11.68 -45.93 30.53
N PHE A 11 -12.97 -45.93 30.33
CA PHE A 11 -14.02 -45.01 30.83
C PHE A 11 -13.97 -44.88 32.36
N ASN A 12 -14.24 -43.68 32.86
CA ASN A 12 -14.84 -43.55 34.18
C ASN A 12 -15.84 -42.35 34.21
N THR A 13 -17.09 -42.72 34.32
CA THR A 13 -18.25 -41.92 34.67
C THR A 13 -18.24 -41.57 36.15
N PHE A 14 -18.48 -40.31 36.51
CA PHE A 14 -19.03 -39.96 37.82
C PHE A 14 -20.08 -38.85 37.70
N THR A 15 -21.33 -39.25 37.76
CA THR A 15 -22.52 -38.47 38.08
C THR A 15 -22.56 -38.17 39.57
N ARG A 16 -22.77 -36.92 39.97
CA ARG A 16 -23.43 -36.60 41.25
C ARG A 16 -24.24 -35.29 41.14
N ALA A 17 -25.52 -35.46 41.19
CA ALA A 17 -26.50 -34.42 41.45
C ALA A 17 -26.50 -34.06 42.96
N VAL A 18 -26.63 -32.78 43.26
CA VAL A 18 -27.11 -32.32 44.58
C VAL A 18 -28.10 -31.18 44.32
N ALA A 19 -29.34 -31.48 44.68
CA ALA A 19 -30.43 -30.50 44.81
C ALA A 19 -30.44 -29.97 46.23
N THR A 20 -30.65 -28.69 46.46
CA THR A 20 -31.13 -28.14 47.74
C THR A 20 -31.84 -26.79 47.53
N THR A 21 -33.12 -26.82 47.55
CA THR A 21 -34.17 -26.13 48.30
C THR A 21 -34.11 -24.62 48.57
N CYS A 22 -35.25 -24.01 48.23
CA CYS A 22 -35.85 -22.71 48.49
C CYS A 22 -35.51 -21.99 49.80
N ALA A 23 -35.47 -20.64 49.69
CA ALA A 23 -36.08 -19.76 50.67
C ALA A 23 -36.61 -18.49 50.01
N LEU A 24 -37.92 -18.28 50.03
CA LEU A 24 -38.65 -17.07 49.66
C LEU A 24 -38.44 -16.01 50.74
N ILE A 25 -37.94 -14.85 50.41
CA ILE A 25 -38.14 -13.62 51.20
C ILE A 25 -38.53 -12.52 50.21
N GLY A 26 -39.77 -12.07 50.32
CA GLY A 26 -40.28 -10.95 49.55
C GLY A 26 -39.67 -9.62 50.01
N CYS A 27 -39.25 -8.82 49.07
CA CYS A 27 -39.06 -7.39 49.25
C CYS A 27 -39.69 -6.69 48.06
N THR A 28 -40.84 -6.10 48.31
CA THR A 28 -41.51 -5.10 47.48
C THR A 28 -40.66 -3.82 47.51
N LEU A 29 -40.03 -3.46 46.42
CA LEU A 29 -39.43 -2.14 46.23
C LEU A 29 -40.08 -1.49 45.03
N ALA A 30 -40.59 -0.29 45.27
CA ALA A 30 -41.31 0.56 44.34
C ALA A 30 -40.53 0.87 43.09
N MET A 31 -41.13 0.67 41.92
CA MET A 31 -40.65 1.20 40.65
C MET A 31 -40.81 2.72 40.62
N GLN A 32 -39.74 3.45 40.79
CA GLN A 32 -39.65 4.82 40.31
C GLN A 32 -39.12 4.79 38.87
N SER A 33 -40.00 5.03 37.92
CA SER A 33 -39.69 5.25 36.52
C SER A 33 -38.99 6.62 36.33
N SER A 34 -37.66 6.65 36.38
CA SER A 34 -36.89 7.79 35.88
C SER A 34 -36.74 7.66 34.37
N HIS A 35 -37.54 8.43 33.63
CA HIS A 35 -37.33 8.67 32.21
C HIS A 35 -36.06 9.51 32.04
N ALA A 36 -34.90 8.85 31.98
CA ALA A 36 -33.69 9.46 31.45
C ALA A 36 -33.80 9.43 29.90
N GLY A 37 -34.19 10.56 29.33
CA GLY A 37 -34.11 10.77 27.89
C GLY A 37 -32.68 10.58 27.45
N TRP A 38 -32.40 9.49 26.76
CA TRP A 38 -31.21 9.32 25.96
C TRP A 38 -31.36 10.25 24.75
N PHE A 39 -30.88 11.49 24.87
CA PHE A 39 -30.47 12.24 23.74
C PHE A 39 -29.21 11.53 23.22
N GLY A 40 -29.40 10.62 22.27
CA GLY A 40 -28.32 10.09 21.48
C GLY A 40 -27.65 11.26 20.74
N ALA A 41 -26.53 11.71 21.25
CA ALA A 41 -25.61 12.47 20.44
C ALA A 41 -25.30 11.58 19.24
N THR A 42 -25.91 11.86 18.10
CA THR A 42 -25.45 11.38 16.81
C THR A 42 -24.08 12.00 16.59
N THR A 43 -23.06 11.38 17.16
CA THR A 43 -21.71 11.56 16.64
C THR A 43 -21.79 11.06 15.19
N THR A 44 -21.94 11.96 14.25
CA THR A 44 -21.67 11.71 12.85
C THR A 44 -20.25 11.14 12.81
N ASN A 45 -20.19 9.82 12.77
CA ASN A 45 -18.95 9.08 12.71
C ASN A 45 -18.26 9.52 11.41
N SER A 46 -17.14 10.24 11.53
CA SER A 46 -16.23 10.56 10.42
C SER A 46 -15.60 9.30 9.79
N LYS A 47 -16.20 8.12 10.02
CA LYS A 47 -15.69 6.78 9.69
C LYS A 47 -15.92 6.38 8.23
N ASP A 48 -16.66 7.17 7.46
CA ASP A 48 -17.01 6.77 6.09
C ASP A 48 -16.07 7.39 5.04
N LYS A 49 -15.14 8.22 5.47
CA LYS A 49 -14.15 8.85 4.58
C LYS A 49 -12.82 8.10 4.67
N LEU A 50 -12.29 7.70 3.53
CA LEU A 50 -10.92 7.18 3.38
C LEU A 50 -10.15 8.05 2.40
N THR A 51 -9.01 8.58 2.80
CA THR A 51 -8.12 9.32 1.90
C THR A 51 -6.79 8.57 1.77
N LEU A 52 -6.52 8.10 0.58
CA LEU A 52 -5.33 7.37 0.22
C LEU A 52 -4.32 8.28 -0.49
N ALA A 53 -3.04 8.03 -0.29
CA ALA A 53 -1.99 8.63 -1.08
C ALA A 53 -0.91 7.60 -1.44
N THR A 54 -0.15 7.89 -2.50
CA THR A 54 1.09 7.20 -2.83
C THR A 54 2.20 8.20 -3.09
N TRP A 55 3.42 7.89 -2.66
CA TRP A 55 4.57 8.75 -2.81
C TRP A 55 5.87 7.96 -2.94
N ASN A 56 6.48 7.98 -4.11
CA ASN A 56 7.85 7.56 -4.30
C ASN A 56 8.79 8.67 -3.76
N LEU A 57 9.71 8.33 -2.87
CA LEU A 57 10.58 9.27 -2.17
C LEU A 57 12.03 9.28 -2.68
N GLU A 58 12.26 8.73 -3.87
CA GLU A 58 13.56 8.75 -4.57
C GLU A 58 14.74 8.46 -3.63
N TRP A 59 14.93 7.16 -3.33
CA TRP A 59 16.04 6.73 -2.46
C TRP A 59 16.06 7.43 -1.09
N LEU A 60 14.92 7.56 -0.42
CA LEU A 60 14.88 8.12 0.93
C LEU A 60 15.68 7.24 1.90
N MET A 61 16.80 7.73 2.34
CA MET A 61 17.73 7.07 3.26
C MET A 61 18.06 8.01 4.41
N THR A 62 18.46 7.45 5.57
CA THR A 62 19.12 8.28 6.59
C THR A 62 20.50 8.72 6.07
N PRO A 63 21.05 9.87 6.55
CA PRO A 63 22.40 10.30 6.17
C PRO A 63 23.45 9.20 6.41
N GLN A 64 23.33 8.48 7.52
CA GLN A 64 24.26 7.38 7.88
C GLN A 64 24.16 6.21 6.91
N ALA A 65 22.94 5.76 6.57
CA ALA A 65 22.72 4.67 5.63
C ALA A 65 23.23 5.05 4.22
N ARG A 66 22.99 6.29 3.79
CA ARG A 66 23.49 6.81 2.52
C ARG A 66 25.02 6.84 2.48
N GLN A 67 25.68 7.28 3.55
CA GLN A 67 27.14 7.27 3.68
C GLN A 67 27.70 5.83 3.65
N ALA A 68 27.09 4.90 4.40
CA ALA A 68 27.48 3.49 4.41
C ALA A 68 27.33 2.85 3.03
N LEU A 69 26.25 3.16 2.30
CA LEU A 69 26.07 2.71 0.93
C LEU A 69 27.17 3.23 0.00
N GLY A 70 27.54 4.51 0.13
CA GLY A 70 28.65 5.09 -0.64
C GLY A 70 29.97 4.36 -0.40
N ALA A 71 30.29 4.04 0.85
CA ALA A 71 31.49 3.25 1.20
C ALA A 71 31.44 1.82 0.61
N THR A 72 30.30 1.17 0.64
CA THR A 72 30.08 -0.14 0.01
C THR A 72 30.28 -0.06 -1.51
N CYS A 73 29.76 0.99 -2.13
CA CYS A 73 29.95 1.23 -3.56
C CYS A 73 31.41 1.38 -3.96
N MET A 74 32.19 2.08 -3.14
CA MET A 74 33.63 2.27 -3.38
C MET A 74 34.44 0.98 -3.20
N ALA A 75 34.02 0.11 -2.27
CA ALA A 75 34.71 -1.14 -1.93
C ALA A 75 34.39 -2.29 -2.90
N GLN A 76 33.24 -2.26 -3.56
CA GLN A 76 32.78 -3.33 -4.45
C GLN A 76 32.97 -2.93 -5.91
N GLN A 77 33.72 -3.72 -6.66
CA GLN A 77 33.66 -3.65 -8.12
C GLN A 77 32.23 -3.99 -8.57
N PRO A 78 31.60 -3.20 -9.44
CA PRO A 78 30.24 -3.43 -9.87
C PRO A 78 30.15 -4.78 -10.57
N ARG A 79 29.39 -5.71 -9.98
CA ARG A 79 29.01 -6.95 -10.64
C ARG A 79 27.83 -6.68 -11.55
N SER A 80 27.83 -7.26 -12.74
CA SER A 80 26.77 -7.09 -13.74
C SER A 80 25.38 -7.58 -13.26
N ASP A 81 25.32 -8.38 -12.20
CA ASP A 81 24.10 -8.94 -11.58
C ASP A 81 23.58 -8.12 -10.39
N GLN A 82 24.34 -7.14 -9.89
CA GLN A 82 23.90 -6.27 -8.79
C GLN A 82 22.99 -5.17 -9.33
N ARG A 83 21.73 -5.55 -9.49
CA ARG A 83 20.68 -4.72 -10.07
C ARG A 83 20.29 -3.61 -9.11
N ALA A 84 20.18 -2.40 -9.66
CA ALA A 84 19.65 -1.22 -8.97
C ALA A 84 20.43 -0.74 -7.75
N LEU A 85 21.68 -1.16 -7.53
CA LEU A 85 22.53 -0.44 -6.61
C LEU A 85 23.00 0.85 -7.29
N PRO A 86 23.02 1.97 -6.55
CA PRO A 86 23.42 3.28 -7.10
C PRO A 86 24.89 3.33 -7.53
N CYS A 87 25.63 2.31 -7.23
CA CYS A 87 27.05 2.15 -7.55
C CYS A 87 27.34 1.65 -8.97
N THR A 88 26.33 1.33 -9.75
CA THR A 88 26.54 0.85 -11.13
C THR A 88 27.02 2.02 -11.99
N PRO A 89 28.15 1.90 -12.74
CA PRO A 89 28.59 2.95 -13.63
C PRO A 89 27.49 3.44 -14.57
N GLY A 90 27.36 4.75 -14.72
CA GLY A 90 26.33 5.37 -15.55
C GLY A 90 24.95 5.52 -14.89
N ARG A 91 24.81 5.15 -13.62
CA ARG A 91 23.60 5.47 -12.84
C ARG A 91 23.82 6.69 -11.95
N THR A 92 22.77 7.48 -11.83
CA THR A 92 22.73 8.59 -10.87
C THR A 92 22.84 8.03 -9.44
N PRO A 93 23.78 8.52 -8.61
CA PRO A 93 23.83 8.12 -7.22
C PRO A 93 22.57 8.54 -6.48
N PRO A 94 22.22 7.88 -5.35
CA PRO A 94 21.13 8.34 -4.49
C PRO A 94 21.34 9.80 -4.11
N PRO A 95 20.27 10.60 -4.07
CA PRO A 95 20.39 12.01 -3.74
C PRO A 95 20.96 12.18 -2.32
N GLU A 96 21.81 13.18 -2.17
CA GLU A 96 22.34 13.60 -0.87
C GLU A 96 21.46 14.72 -0.32
N ARG A 97 20.71 14.40 0.73
CA ARG A 97 19.77 15.34 1.34
C ARG A 97 20.35 16.00 2.57
N THR A 98 20.21 17.31 2.64
CA THR A 98 20.50 18.12 3.83
C THR A 98 19.35 18.05 4.83
N ALA A 99 19.59 18.54 6.06
CA ALA A 99 18.52 18.68 7.05
C ALA A 99 17.34 19.53 6.52
N ALA A 100 17.65 20.57 5.74
CA ALA A 100 16.64 21.45 5.15
C ALA A 100 15.81 20.76 4.06
N ASP A 101 16.36 19.77 3.36
CA ASP A 101 15.63 18.95 2.38
C ASP A 101 14.67 17.98 3.10
N PHE A 102 15.14 17.34 4.19
CA PHE A 102 14.27 16.54 5.05
C PHE A 102 13.15 17.37 5.68
N ASP A 103 13.42 18.61 6.07
CA ASP A 103 12.40 19.52 6.61
C ASP A 103 11.36 19.90 5.54
N ALA A 104 11.77 20.08 4.30
CA ALA A 104 10.85 20.34 3.19
C ALA A 104 9.95 19.13 2.90
N LEU A 105 10.51 17.93 2.83
CA LEU A 105 9.74 16.70 2.69
C LEU A 105 8.78 16.50 3.88
N ALA A 106 9.22 16.80 5.10
CA ALA A 106 8.37 16.70 6.30
C ALA A 106 7.21 17.69 6.28
N ARG A 107 7.38 18.89 5.72
CA ARG A 107 6.26 19.83 5.48
C ARG A 107 5.23 19.24 4.53
N SER A 108 5.68 18.60 3.46
CA SER A 108 4.77 17.89 2.53
C SER A 108 3.99 16.77 3.22
N ALA A 109 4.66 15.95 4.03
CA ALA A 109 4.00 14.90 4.83
C ALA A 109 3.01 15.48 5.85
N GLN A 110 3.33 16.64 6.45
CA GLN A 110 2.42 17.36 7.34
C GLN A 110 1.20 17.91 6.59
N ALA A 111 1.39 18.44 5.38
CA ALA A 111 0.30 18.91 4.53
C ALA A 111 -0.64 17.77 4.15
N LEU A 112 -0.11 16.58 3.77
CA LEU A 112 -0.92 15.38 3.54
C LEU A 112 -1.82 15.07 4.74
N ARG A 113 -1.28 15.13 5.95
CA ARG A 113 -2.02 14.81 7.18
C ARG A 113 -3.03 15.88 7.55
N GLN A 114 -2.65 17.15 7.55
CA GLN A 114 -3.43 18.25 8.12
C GLN A 114 -4.38 18.90 7.12
N ARG A 115 -3.89 19.20 5.93
CA ARG A 115 -4.66 19.87 4.88
C ARG A 115 -5.52 18.89 4.09
N ASP A 116 -4.92 17.78 3.66
CA ASP A 116 -5.57 16.84 2.75
C ASP A 116 -6.24 15.68 3.50
N SER A 117 -6.04 15.60 4.83
CA SER A 117 -6.62 14.58 5.71
C SER A 117 -6.34 13.16 5.22
N VAL A 118 -5.13 12.92 4.68
CA VAL A 118 -4.70 11.59 4.23
C VAL A 118 -4.63 10.62 5.39
N ASP A 119 -5.18 9.43 5.21
CA ASP A 119 -5.24 8.38 6.21
C ASP A 119 -4.09 7.38 6.05
N VAL A 120 -3.70 7.10 4.80
CA VAL A 120 -2.63 6.16 4.47
C VAL A 120 -1.83 6.67 3.28
N VAL A 121 -0.51 6.57 3.38
CA VAL A 121 0.42 6.82 2.26
C VAL A 121 1.18 5.54 1.95
N ALA A 122 1.05 5.03 0.74
CA ALA A 122 1.95 4.00 0.22
C ALA A 122 3.28 4.64 -0.17
N LEU A 123 4.37 4.07 0.29
CA LEU A 123 5.72 4.62 0.16
C LEU A 123 6.57 3.74 -0.76
N GLN A 124 7.30 4.35 -1.67
CA GLN A 124 8.26 3.66 -2.53
C GLN A 124 9.63 4.31 -2.40
N GLU A 125 10.67 3.55 -2.65
CA GLU A 125 12.08 3.95 -2.58
C GLU A 125 12.51 4.50 -1.21
N VAL A 126 12.04 3.86 -0.14
CA VAL A 126 12.38 4.22 1.24
C VAL A 126 13.20 3.11 1.88
N ASP A 127 14.29 3.45 2.55
CA ASP A 127 15.14 2.48 3.26
C ASP A 127 14.56 2.04 4.63
N GLY A 128 13.24 1.85 4.66
CA GLY A 128 12.52 1.35 5.83
C GLY A 128 12.09 2.43 6.81
N PRO A 129 11.63 2.01 8.01
CA PRO A 129 10.98 2.89 8.99
C PRO A 129 11.86 4.05 9.44
N GLU A 130 13.15 3.82 9.66
CA GLU A 130 14.06 4.86 10.18
C GLU A 130 14.29 5.99 9.17
N ALA A 131 14.34 5.66 7.88
CA ALA A 131 14.38 6.66 6.82
C ALA A 131 13.03 7.40 6.72
N ALA A 132 11.92 6.67 6.76
CA ALA A 132 10.59 7.27 6.73
C ALA A 132 10.34 8.26 7.87
N LYS A 133 10.86 8.02 9.08
CA LYS A 133 10.75 8.91 10.24
C LYS A 133 11.38 10.30 10.01
N GLN A 134 12.34 10.44 9.08
CA GLN A 134 12.91 11.75 8.74
C GLN A 134 11.85 12.68 8.12
N VAL A 135 10.84 12.09 7.47
CA VAL A 135 9.76 12.78 6.74
C VAL A 135 8.43 12.71 7.50
N PHE A 136 8.02 11.53 7.92
CA PHE A 136 6.75 11.27 8.63
C PHE A 136 7.00 11.32 10.15
N ARG A 137 7.16 12.52 10.71
CA ARG A 137 7.68 12.73 12.08
C ARG A 137 6.67 12.42 13.18
N GLN A 138 5.44 12.88 13.07
CA GLN A 138 4.39 12.73 14.09
C GLN A 138 3.05 12.36 13.48
N GLY A 139 2.28 11.55 14.21
CA GLY A 139 0.92 11.17 13.81
C GLY A 139 0.87 10.10 12.74
N TRP A 140 1.95 9.33 12.56
CA TRP A 140 2.07 8.24 11.61
C TRP A 140 2.68 6.98 12.21
N ARG A 141 2.18 5.81 11.81
CA ARG A 141 2.76 4.50 12.05
C ARG A 141 3.53 4.06 10.81
N LEU A 142 4.74 3.51 11.02
CA LEU A 142 5.71 3.22 9.96
C LEU A 142 6.26 1.79 10.05
N ASP A 143 5.46 0.84 10.48
CA ASP A 143 5.89 -0.53 10.80
C ASP A 143 5.56 -1.57 9.71
N CYS A 144 4.77 -1.22 8.69
CA CYS A 144 4.46 -2.11 7.57
C CYS A 144 5.36 -1.84 6.36
N PHE A 145 6.60 -2.29 6.42
CA PHE A 145 7.56 -2.26 5.32
C PHE A 145 7.97 -3.66 4.90
N VAL A 146 8.24 -3.84 3.59
CA VAL A 146 8.80 -5.10 3.08
C VAL A 146 10.15 -5.42 3.72
N GLN A 147 10.38 -6.72 3.97
CA GLN A 147 11.61 -7.22 4.57
C GLN A 147 12.61 -7.59 3.47
N ARG A 148 13.53 -6.71 3.16
CA ARG A 148 14.61 -6.95 2.20
C ARG A 148 15.87 -6.18 2.55
N GLN A 149 17.01 -6.67 2.09
CA GLN A 149 18.32 -6.03 2.33
C GLN A 149 18.58 -4.79 1.45
N HIS A 150 17.78 -4.59 0.42
CA HIS A 150 17.94 -3.46 -0.50
C HIS A 150 17.30 -2.19 0.06
N PRO A 151 17.95 -1.00 -0.09
CA PRO A 151 17.42 0.25 0.48
C PRO A 151 16.16 0.79 -0.20
N GLN A 152 15.84 0.37 -1.44
CA GLN A 152 14.57 0.74 -2.08
C GLN A 152 13.43 -0.19 -1.61
N LYS A 153 12.94 0.03 -0.42
CA LYS A 153 11.79 -0.72 0.12
C LYS A 153 10.47 -0.05 -0.23
N VAL A 154 9.41 -0.86 -0.15
CA VAL A 154 8.02 -0.45 -0.24
C VAL A 154 7.40 -0.58 1.15
N GLY A 155 6.48 0.31 1.51
CA GLY A 155 5.83 0.26 2.81
C GLY A 155 4.70 1.26 2.94
N PHE A 156 4.26 1.49 4.17
CA PHE A 156 3.16 2.40 4.46
C PHE A 156 3.47 3.36 5.60
N ALA A 157 2.99 4.60 5.45
CA ALA A 157 2.74 5.50 6.56
C ALA A 157 1.23 5.53 6.82
N ILE A 158 0.81 5.06 8.01
CA ILE A 158 -0.60 4.95 8.40
C ILE A 158 -0.86 5.96 9.51
N ARG A 159 -1.92 6.77 9.39
CA ARG A 159 -2.28 7.77 10.40
C ARG A 159 -2.54 7.11 11.75
N ASP A 160 -2.04 7.71 12.83
CA ASP A 160 -2.33 7.28 14.20
C ASP A 160 -3.83 7.18 14.45
N GLY A 161 -4.23 6.14 15.17
CA GLY A 161 -5.64 5.87 15.51
C GLY A 161 -6.41 5.05 14.48
N ILE A 162 -5.84 4.75 13.31
CA ILE A 162 -6.44 3.80 12.36
C ILE A 162 -6.03 2.38 12.77
N PRO A 163 -6.97 1.47 13.06
CA PRO A 163 -6.64 0.07 13.27
C PRO A 163 -6.15 -0.57 11.97
N TYR A 164 -5.04 -1.29 12.04
CA TYR A 164 -4.48 -1.99 10.88
C TYR A 164 -3.74 -3.26 11.28
N ARG A 165 -3.44 -4.08 10.28
CA ARG A 165 -2.60 -5.28 10.37
C ARG A 165 -1.69 -5.34 9.15
N CYS A 166 -0.38 -5.47 9.37
CA CYS A 166 0.56 -5.81 8.30
C CYS A 166 0.37 -7.29 7.93
N ASN A 167 0.18 -7.59 6.65
CA ASN A 167 -0.08 -8.96 6.19
C ASN A 167 1.19 -9.63 5.62
N GLY A 168 2.31 -8.92 5.62
CA GLY A 168 3.58 -9.38 5.07
C GLY A 168 3.83 -8.93 3.64
N ASP A 169 4.84 -9.53 3.03
CA ASP A 169 5.34 -9.16 1.73
C ASP A 169 4.73 -10.01 0.62
N LEU A 170 4.25 -9.40 -0.45
CA LEU A 170 3.96 -10.09 -1.70
C LEU A 170 5.29 -10.34 -2.43
N GLN A 171 6.03 -11.37 -1.97
CA GLN A 171 7.40 -11.64 -2.41
C GLN A 171 7.52 -12.00 -3.89
N ALA A 172 6.49 -12.62 -4.46
CA ALA A 172 6.48 -12.99 -5.87
C ALA A 172 6.63 -11.80 -6.85
N LEU A 173 6.41 -10.56 -6.37
CA LEU A 173 6.72 -9.36 -7.15
C LEU A 173 8.22 -9.10 -7.30
N ASP A 174 9.05 -9.69 -6.45
CA ASP A 174 10.52 -9.58 -6.59
C ASP A 174 11.04 -10.65 -7.57
N VAL A 175 10.89 -10.37 -8.84
CA VAL A 175 11.34 -11.24 -9.94
C VAL A 175 12.86 -11.34 -9.94
N ASP A 176 13.38 -12.56 -9.74
CA ASP A 176 14.82 -12.88 -9.74
C ASP A 176 15.65 -12.03 -8.74
N GLY A 177 15.08 -11.59 -7.63
CA GLY A 177 15.74 -10.68 -6.69
C GLY A 177 16.09 -9.31 -7.28
N GLY A 178 15.56 -8.97 -8.44
CA GLY A 178 15.90 -7.77 -9.18
C GLY A 178 14.81 -6.72 -9.29
N THR A 179 13.67 -6.96 -8.65
CA THR A 179 12.56 -6.02 -8.51
C THR A 179 12.20 -5.86 -7.04
N ARG A 180 11.03 -5.43 -6.70
CA ARG A 180 10.61 -5.18 -5.31
C ARG A 180 9.37 -5.99 -4.98
N SER A 181 9.33 -6.54 -3.76
CA SER A 181 8.12 -7.11 -3.17
C SER A 181 7.07 -6.02 -2.95
N GLY A 182 5.81 -6.39 -2.93
CA GLY A 182 4.72 -5.50 -2.50
C GLY A 182 4.51 -5.56 -0.99
N ALA A 183 4.14 -4.45 -0.35
CA ALA A 183 3.72 -4.43 1.04
C ALA A 183 2.19 -4.53 1.11
N ASP A 184 1.68 -5.45 1.93
CA ASP A 184 0.24 -5.72 2.08
C ASP A 184 -0.24 -5.36 3.49
N VAL A 185 -1.31 -4.56 3.58
CA VAL A 185 -1.90 -4.13 4.84
C VAL A 185 -3.43 -4.23 4.81
N THR A 186 -4.02 -4.57 5.96
CA THR A 186 -5.46 -4.51 6.17
C THR A 186 -5.78 -3.36 7.10
N LEU A 187 -6.64 -2.44 6.69
CA LEU A 187 -7.23 -1.41 7.54
C LEU A 187 -8.53 -1.93 8.14
N TRP A 188 -8.82 -1.55 9.39
CA TRP A 188 -10.02 -1.94 10.15
C TRP A 188 -10.33 -3.44 10.10
N PRO A 189 -9.35 -4.32 10.40
CA PRO A 189 -9.50 -5.77 10.24
C PRO A 189 -10.70 -6.32 11.01
N GLY A 190 -11.48 -7.19 10.36
CA GLY A 190 -12.66 -7.85 10.93
C GLY A 190 -13.89 -6.95 11.07
N THR A 191 -13.90 -5.76 10.51
CA THR A 191 -15.05 -4.84 10.51
C THR A 191 -15.71 -4.76 9.13
N ARG A 192 -16.91 -4.18 9.07
CA ARG A 192 -17.57 -3.90 7.77
C ARG A 192 -16.82 -2.87 6.91
N GLN A 193 -15.90 -2.12 7.51
CA GLN A 193 -15.09 -1.11 6.87
C GLN A 193 -13.74 -1.67 6.39
N GLU A 194 -13.50 -2.96 6.58
CA GLU A 194 -12.25 -3.60 6.17
C GLU A 194 -11.89 -3.29 4.73
N VAL A 195 -10.64 -2.86 4.54
CA VAL A 195 -10.04 -2.58 3.22
C VAL A 195 -8.63 -3.16 3.18
N ARG A 196 -8.29 -3.89 2.13
CA ARG A 196 -6.94 -4.38 1.85
C ARG A 196 -6.21 -3.40 0.94
N LEU A 197 -4.98 -3.08 1.28
CA LEU A 197 -4.13 -2.19 0.50
C LEU A 197 -2.86 -2.94 0.10
N LEU A 198 -2.49 -2.87 -1.18
CA LEU A 198 -1.21 -3.36 -1.68
C LEU A 198 -0.41 -2.17 -2.20
N ALA A 199 0.71 -1.86 -1.54
CA ALA A 199 1.68 -0.92 -2.07
C ALA A 199 2.65 -1.63 -3.02
N VAL A 200 2.86 -1.05 -4.20
CA VAL A 200 3.72 -1.59 -5.25
C VAL A 200 4.77 -0.59 -5.71
N HIS A 201 5.89 -1.10 -6.17
CA HIS A 201 6.87 -0.38 -6.97
C HIS A 201 7.32 -1.32 -8.10
N LEU A 202 6.67 -1.23 -9.24
CA LEU A 202 6.86 -2.17 -10.34
C LEU A 202 8.16 -1.89 -11.10
N LYS A 203 8.49 -2.78 -12.04
CA LYS A 203 9.73 -2.69 -12.83
C LYS A 203 9.75 -1.44 -13.72
N SER A 204 10.73 -0.60 -13.50
CA SER A 204 10.97 0.60 -14.30
C SER A 204 11.53 0.29 -15.71
N GLY A 205 11.40 1.26 -16.62
CA GLY A 205 11.97 1.21 -17.96
C GLY A 205 11.05 0.68 -19.04
N CYS A 206 9.81 0.22 -18.69
CA CYS A 206 8.78 -0.18 -19.64
C CYS A 206 7.55 0.74 -19.53
N PHE A 207 7.73 2.03 -19.74
CA PHE A 207 6.71 3.05 -19.49
C PHE A 207 5.54 2.98 -20.47
N THR A 208 5.76 2.51 -21.70
CA THR A 208 4.74 2.45 -22.77
C THR A 208 4.99 1.25 -23.71
N GLY A 209 4.05 0.99 -24.61
CA GLY A 209 4.12 -0.10 -25.60
C GLY A 209 3.57 -1.42 -25.05
N LYS A 210 3.30 -2.39 -25.91
CA LYS A 210 2.87 -3.72 -25.51
C LYS A 210 3.94 -4.39 -24.64
N LEU A 211 3.52 -5.17 -23.65
CA LEU A 211 4.43 -5.85 -22.73
C LEU A 211 5.16 -7.03 -23.35
N ASP A 212 4.66 -7.59 -24.46
CA ASP A 212 5.25 -8.73 -25.17
C ASP A 212 6.43 -8.35 -26.06
N ARG A 213 6.73 -7.04 -26.22
CA ARG A 213 7.87 -6.59 -27.03
C ARG A 213 9.20 -7.12 -26.48
N ASP A 214 10.12 -7.40 -27.38
CA ASP A 214 11.48 -7.84 -27.05
C ASP A 214 12.31 -6.69 -26.43
N PHE A 215 12.06 -6.46 -25.14
CA PHE A 215 12.76 -5.46 -24.33
C PHE A 215 12.83 -5.94 -22.87
N PRO A 216 14.05 -6.16 -22.32
CA PRO A 216 14.21 -6.79 -21.02
C PRO A 216 13.42 -6.15 -19.87
N PRO A 217 13.28 -4.80 -19.73
CA PRO A 217 12.41 -4.21 -18.72
C PRO A 217 10.94 -4.61 -18.86
N CYS A 218 10.42 -4.71 -20.09
CA CYS A 218 9.04 -5.12 -20.33
C CYS A 218 8.83 -6.62 -20.03
N ALA A 219 9.79 -7.46 -20.38
CA ALA A 219 9.75 -8.88 -20.04
C ALA A 219 9.66 -9.11 -18.53
N LYS A 220 10.38 -8.31 -17.71
CA LYS A 220 10.28 -8.38 -16.25
C LYS A 220 8.98 -7.82 -15.71
N LEU A 221 8.52 -6.68 -16.24
CA LEU A 221 7.23 -6.11 -15.85
C LEU A 221 6.10 -7.10 -16.15
N ARG A 222 6.13 -7.75 -17.32
CA ARG A 222 5.14 -8.78 -17.69
C ARG A 222 5.06 -9.93 -16.70
N GLN A 223 6.18 -10.33 -16.06
CA GLN A 223 6.18 -11.36 -15.02
C GLN A 223 5.53 -10.88 -13.71
N GLN A 224 5.48 -9.58 -13.45
CA GLN A 224 4.83 -9.02 -12.27
C GLN A 224 3.30 -8.92 -12.44
N VAL A 225 2.81 -8.85 -13.69
CA VAL A 225 1.37 -8.65 -13.95
C VAL A 225 0.52 -9.79 -13.36
N PRO A 226 0.77 -11.07 -13.64
CA PRO A 226 -0.04 -12.16 -13.09
C PRO A 226 0.07 -12.30 -11.57
N VAL A 227 1.13 -11.78 -10.95
CA VAL A 227 1.26 -11.76 -9.49
C VAL A 227 0.28 -10.77 -8.87
N VAL A 228 0.16 -9.57 -9.45
CA VAL A 228 -0.84 -8.59 -9.02
C VAL A 228 -2.24 -9.08 -9.33
N GLU A 229 -2.44 -9.67 -10.49
CA GLU A 229 -3.69 -10.30 -10.92
C GLU A 229 -4.20 -11.32 -9.89
N ALA A 230 -3.36 -12.29 -9.54
CA ALA A 230 -3.71 -13.29 -8.53
C ALA A 230 -4.08 -12.67 -7.18
N TRP A 231 -3.41 -11.56 -6.78
CA TRP A 231 -3.74 -10.84 -5.56
C TRP A 231 -5.10 -10.14 -5.66
N VAL A 232 -5.42 -9.48 -6.78
CA VAL A 232 -6.71 -8.84 -7.08
C VAL A 232 -7.84 -9.87 -7.04
N ASP A 233 -7.69 -10.94 -7.78
CA ASP A 233 -8.63 -12.05 -7.86
C ASP A 233 -8.98 -12.63 -6.52
N GLN A 234 -7.96 -12.85 -5.70
CA GLN A 234 -8.16 -13.37 -4.36
C GLN A 234 -9.01 -12.40 -3.52
N ARG A 235 -8.78 -11.08 -3.60
CA ARG A 235 -9.60 -10.10 -2.86
C ARG A 235 -11.03 -10.07 -3.37
N VAL A 236 -11.22 -10.16 -4.69
CA VAL A 236 -12.55 -10.24 -5.28
C VAL A 236 -13.30 -11.47 -4.79
N ARG A 237 -12.65 -12.66 -4.78
CA ARG A 237 -13.25 -13.92 -4.29
C ARG A 237 -13.57 -13.86 -2.78
N GLU A 238 -12.74 -13.20 -1.99
CA GLU A 238 -12.95 -12.97 -0.55
C GLU A 238 -14.06 -11.95 -0.27
N GLY A 239 -14.48 -11.18 -1.27
CA GLY A 239 -15.48 -10.12 -1.09
C GLY A 239 -14.99 -8.93 -0.28
N VAL A 240 -13.69 -8.75 -0.14
CA VAL A 240 -13.04 -7.67 0.60
C VAL A 240 -12.78 -6.49 -0.33
N ALA A 241 -13.12 -5.28 0.10
CA ALA A 241 -12.76 -4.06 -0.63
C ALA A 241 -11.23 -3.84 -0.61
N PHE A 242 -10.67 -3.34 -1.69
CA PHE A 242 -9.22 -3.19 -1.78
C PHE A 242 -8.76 -2.01 -2.65
N ALA A 243 -7.48 -1.67 -2.51
CA ALA A 243 -6.80 -0.75 -3.41
C ALA A 243 -5.35 -1.20 -3.68
N LEU A 244 -4.87 -0.87 -4.88
CA LEU A 244 -3.46 -0.91 -5.29
C LEU A 244 -2.93 0.52 -5.30
N LEU A 245 -1.78 0.77 -4.69
CA LEU A 245 -1.18 2.09 -4.61
C LEU A 245 0.31 2.01 -4.93
N GLY A 246 0.83 2.93 -5.73
CA GLY A 246 2.27 2.93 -5.90
C GLY A 246 2.77 3.56 -7.17
N ASP A 247 4.06 3.38 -7.38
CA ASP A 247 4.74 3.64 -8.63
C ASP A 247 4.64 2.40 -9.53
N PHE A 248 3.74 2.47 -10.49
CA PHE A 248 3.53 1.41 -11.48
C PHE A 248 4.61 1.41 -12.56
N ASN A 249 5.42 2.49 -12.63
CA ASN A 249 6.43 2.67 -13.68
C ASN A 249 5.85 2.53 -15.10
N ARG A 250 4.57 2.87 -15.25
CA ARG A 250 3.80 2.71 -16.49
C ARG A 250 2.82 3.86 -16.68
N HIS A 251 2.72 4.37 -17.90
CA HIS A 251 1.69 5.33 -18.27
C HIS A 251 0.35 4.59 -18.45
N LEU A 252 -0.41 4.44 -17.38
CA LEU A 252 -1.62 3.60 -17.36
C LEU A 252 -2.70 4.07 -18.34
N ASP A 253 -2.81 5.38 -18.61
CA ASP A 253 -3.73 5.91 -19.64
C ASP A 253 -3.37 5.43 -21.05
N LYS A 254 -2.08 5.27 -21.33
CA LYS A 254 -1.63 4.72 -22.61
C LYS A 254 -1.74 3.21 -22.61
N ASP A 255 -1.45 2.60 -21.47
CA ASP A 255 -1.49 1.17 -21.28
C ASP A 255 -2.89 0.62 -21.58
N ALA A 256 -3.93 1.19 -21.03
CA ALA A 256 -5.32 0.80 -21.24
C ALA A 256 -5.78 0.81 -22.71
N ARG A 257 -5.02 1.43 -23.61
CA ARG A 257 -5.31 1.47 -25.06
C ARG A 257 -4.76 0.26 -25.83
N TYR A 258 -3.86 -0.53 -25.22
CA TYR A 258 -3.37 -1.74 -25.85
C TYR A 258 -4.41 -2.86 -25.72
N PRO A 259 -4.53 -3.74 -26.71
CA PRO A 259 -5.45 -4.87 -26.63
C PRO A 259 -5.09 -5.81 -25.48
N ALA A 260 -6.04 -6.61 -25.06
CA ALA A 260 -5.78 -7.72 -24.14
C ALA A 260 -4.70 -8.64 -24.72
N GLY A 261 -3.88 -9.21 -23.84
CA GLY A 261 -2.94 -10.25 -24.20
C GLY A 261 -3.68 -11.56 -24.57
N PRO A 262 -2.97 -12.54 -25.15
CA PRO A 262 -3.57 -13.81 -25.54
C PRO A 262 -4.04 -14.63 -24.33
N ASP A 263 -3.44 -14.42 -23.18
CA ASP A 263 -3.79 -15.03 -21.90
C ASP A 263 -3.25 -14.19 -20.74
N GLU A 264 -3.57 -14.55 -19.49
CA GLU A 264 -3.10 -13.87 -18.27
C GLU A 264 -1.56 -13.96 -18.11
N ALA A 265 -0.94 -15.03 -18.59
CA ALA A 265 0.51 -15.22 -18.51
C ALA A 265 1.26 -14.35 -19.53
N ALA A 266 0.58 -13.88 -20.57
CA ALA A 266 1.15 -13.03 -21.63
C ALA A 266 0.30 -11.76 -21.87
N PRO A 267 -0.01 -10.96 -20.85
CA PRO A 267 -0.81 -9.75 -20.98
C PRO A 267 -0.07 -8.69 -21.82
N PHE A 268 -0.81 -7.93 -22.64
CA PHE A 268 -0.25 -6.80 -23.39
C PHE A 268 -0.32 -5.50 -22.62
N ASN A 269 -1.16 -5.40 -21.60
CA ASN A 269 -1.28 -4.25 -20.71
C ASN A 269 -1.67 -4.68 -19.28
N LEU A 270 -1.41 -3.80 -18.31
CA LEU A 270 -1.68 -4.07 -16.91
C LEU A 270 -3.17 -3.96 -16.57
N ILE A 271 -3.81 -2.88 -17.05
CA ILE A 271 -5.17 -2.55 -16.65
C ILE A 271 -6.16 -3.63 -17.08
N GLN A 272 -6.05 -4.11 -18.31
CA GLN A 272 -6.95 -5.17 -18.77
C GLN A 272 -6.69 -6.51 -18.11
N ALA A 273 -5.44 -6.79 -17.71
CA ALA A 273 -5.15 -8.00 -16.94
C ALA A 273 -5.82 -7.95 -15.56
N TRP A 274 -5.78 -6.78 -14.89
CA TRP A 274 -6.29 -6.66 -13.52
C TRP A 274 -7.77 -6.26 -13.43
N SER A 275 -8.41 -5.94 -14.55
CA SER A 275 -9.78 -5.46 -14.64
C SER A 275 -10.53 -6.17 -15.76
N ASP A 276 -10.35 -7.48 -15.87
CA ASP A 276 -10.85 -8.34 -16.94
C ASP A 276 -12.20 -8.98 -16.63
N HIS A 277 -12.78 -8.69 -15.44
CA HIS A 277 -14.00 -9.31 -14.90
C HIS A 277 -13.88 -10.82 -14.61
N ASN A 278 -12.68 -11.34 -14.44
CA ASN A 278 -12.41 -12.72 -14.09
C ASN A 278 -11.55 -12.84 -12.81
N PRO A 279 -12.14 -13.10 -11.63
CA PRO A 279 -13.55 -13.48 -11.38
C PRO A 279 -14.52 -12.30 -11.57
N PRO A 280 -15.84 -12.57 -11.75
CA PRO A 280 -16.83 -11.51 -11.86
C PRO A 280 -16.71 -10.48 -10.72
N GLY A 281 -16.51 -9.20 -11.08
CA GLY A 281 -16.26 -8.11 -10.14
C GLY A 281 -14.79 -7.69 -10.04
N ALA A 282 -13.87 -8.33 -10.75
CA ALA A 282 -12.53 -7.82 -10.99
C ALA A 282 -12.62 -6.60 -11.91
N GLU A 283 -12.88 -5.45 -11.33
CA GLU A 283 -13.00 -4.14 -11.99
C GLU A 283 -12.31 -3.08 -11.13
N LEU A 284 -11.39 -2.33 -11.73
CA LEU A 284 -10.60 -1.32 -11.06
C LEU A 284 -10.87 0.07 -11.64
N LEU A 285 -11.03 1.05 -10.75
CA LEU A 285 -11.08 2.45 -11.10
C LEU A 285 -9.75 3.10 -10.72
N ARG A 286 -9.28 4.04 -11.54
CA ARG A 286 -7.99 4.72 -11.33
C ARG A 286 -8.18 6.16 -10.89
N ALA A 287 -7.34 6.64 -9.97
CA ALA A 287 -7.37 8.01 -9.47
C ALA A 287 -6.97 9.02 -10.56
N THR A 288 -6.02 8.67 -11.43
CA THR A 288 -5.47 9.56 -12.45
C THR A 288 -6.21 9.51 -13.80
N GLU A 289 -7.26 8.65 -13.91
CA GLU A 289 -7.99 8.47 -15.16
C GLU A 289 -8.69 9.76 -15.61
N GLY A 290 -8.31 10.24 -16.80
CA GLY A 290 -8.86 11.49 -17.35
C GLY A 290 -8.35 12.77 -16.69
N GLU A 291 -7.50 12.66 -15.66
CA GLU A 291 -6.96 13.81 -14.96
C GLU A 291 -5.83 14.49 -15.76
N ARG A 292 -5.87 15.82 -15.78
CA ARG A 292 -4.76 16.59 -16.36
C ARG A 292 -3.51 16.42 -15.52
N TYR A 293 -2.38 16.20 -16.18
CA TYR A 293 -1.10 16.10 -15.47
C TYR A 293 -0.77 17.39 -14.71
N ILE A 294 -0.45 17.22 -13.44
CA ILE A 294 0.04 18.27 -12.53
C ILE A 294 1.50 17.93 -12.20
N GLY A 295 2.44 18.80 -12.54
CA GLY A 295 3.87 18.60 -12.25
C GLY A 295 4.19 18.69 -10.76
N CYS A 296 5.31 18.10 -10.37
CA CYS A 296 5.82 18.18 -8.99
C CYS A 296 6.36 19.57 -8.65
N ASP A 297 7.02 20.18 -9.60
CA ASP A 297 7.56 21.53 -9.56
C ASP A 297 7.49 22.19 -10.96
N ALA A 298 8.09 23.37 -11.07
CA ALA A 298 8.09 24.13 -12.34
C ALA A 298 8.93 23.46 -13.44
N ASP A 299 9.95 22.69 -13.04
CA ASP A 299 10.93 22.07 -13.96
C ASP A 299 10.59 20.60 -14.27
N ASP A 300 9.46 20.08 -13.78
CA ASP A 300 9.03 18.71 -14.00
C ASP A 300 8.95 18.38 -15.49
N ARG A 301 9.85 17.49 -15.93
CA ARG A 301 9.99 17.07 -17.33
C ARG A 301 9.01 15.95 -17.70
N HIS A 302 8.49 15.24 -16.72
CA HIS A 302 7.54 14.16 -16.91
C HIS A 302 6.14 14.74 -17.10
N LYS A 303 5.45 14.32 -18.15
CA LYS A 303 4.12 14.82 -18.51
C LYS A 303 3.05 13.74 -18.42
N GLN A 304 3.30 12.70 -17.64
CA GLN A 304 2.43 11.53 -17.50
C GLN A 304 2.54 10.99 -16.08
N TYR A 305 1.41 10.55 -15.53
CA TYR A 305 1.41 9.82 -14.27
C TYR A 305 1.99 8.42 -14.45
N ILE A 306 2.87 8.01 -13.54
CA ILE A 306 3.34 6.63 -13.33
C ILE A 306 3.03 6.17 -11.91
N ASP A 307 2.72 7.12 -11.02
CA ASP A 307 2.14 6.89 -9.70
C ASP A 307 0.62 6.94 -9.83
N ASP A 308 -0.07 5.96 -9.25
CA ASP A 308 -1.54 5.91 -9.30
C ASP A 308 -2.10 5.21 -8.05
N ILE A 309 -3.42 5.32 -7.89
CA ILE A 309 -4.21 4.59 -6.90
C ILE A 309 -5.36 3.94 -7.66
N LEU A 310 -5.43 2.61 -7.59
CA LEU A 310 -6.50 1.83 -8.20
C LEU A 310 -7.36 1.25 -7.08
N ILE A 311 -8.68 1.43 -7.15
CA ILE A 311 -9.62 0.87 -6.19
C ILE A 311 -10.56 -0.12 -6.87
N ASP A 312 -10.98 -1.14 -6.12
CA ASP A 312 -12.00 -2.06 -6.58
C ASP A 312 -13.39 -1.42 -6.60
N ARG A 313 -14.30 -2.06 -7.33
CA ARG A 313 -15.69 -1.58 -7.49
C ARG A 313 -16.41 -1.45 -6.14
N ARG A 314 -16.22 -2.36 -5.18
CA ARG A 314 -16.87 -2.30 -3.86
C ARG A 314 -16.45 -1.08 -3.06
N LEU A 315 -15.14 -0.73 -3.12
CA LEU A 315 -14.64 0.47 -2.46
C LEU A 315 -15.16 1.73 -3.17
N ALA A 316 -15.26 1.68 -4.51
CA ALA A 316 -15.84 2.76 -5.31
C ALA A 316 -17.32 2.99 -5.00
N ASP A 317 -18.11 1.91 -4.89
CA ASP A 317 -19.55 1.99 -4.62
C ASP A 317 -19.87 2.49 -3.21
N ARG A 318 -18.99 2.22 -2.23
CA ARG A 318 -19.10 2.79 -0.88
C ARG A 318 -18.81 4.29 -0.85
N ASN A 319 -18.20 4.83 -1.90
CA ASN A 319 -17.64 6.18 -1.95
C ASN A 319 -18.03 6.88 -3.26
N ALA A 320 -19.27 7.38 -3.31
CA ALA A 320 -19.81 8.03 -4.53
C ALA A 320 -19.02 9.32 -4.91
N ASN A 321 -18.51 10.02 -3.88
CA ASN A 321 -17.75 11.26 -4.08
C ASN A 321 -16.26 10.97 -4.00
N ARG A 322 -15.59 11.03 -5.13
CA ARG A 322 -14.15 10.80 -5.25
C ARG A 322 -13.47 12.08 -5.73
N ARG A 323 -12.35 12.41 -5.13
CA ARG A 323 -11.56 13.58 -5.50
C ARG A 323 -10.10 13.22 -5.64
N PHE A 324 -9.58 13.39 -6.85
CA PHE A 324 -8.16 13.36 -7.14
C PHE A 324 -7.48 14.67 -6.71
N ALA A 325 -6.24 14.57 -6.26
CA ALA A 325 -5.32 15.69 -6.08
C ALA A 325 -3.88 15.20 -6.23
N ARG A 326 -2.99 16.12 -6.58
CA ARG A 326 -1.53 15.91 -6.50
C ARG A 326 -0.95 17.04 -5.66
N LEU A 327 -0.08 16.67 -4.72
CA LEU A 327 0.60 17.65 -3.86
C LEU A 327 1.94 18.02 -4.49
N SER A 328 1.96 19.12 -5.28
CA SER A 328 3.21 19.68 -5.79
C SER A 328 4.07 20.27 -4.67
N TYR A 329 5.38 20.31 -4.85
CA TYR A 329 6.29 20.96 -3.92
C TYR A 329 6.10 22.47 -3.90
N GLU A 330 6.35 23.07 -2.75
CA GLU A 330 6.17 24.51 -2.60
C GLU A 330 7.26 25.29 -3.33
N ALA A 331 6.91 26.44 -3.90
CA ALA A 331 7.85 27.28 -4.64
C ALA A 331 9.09 27.68 -3.80
N ARG A 332 8.94 27.82 -2.48
CA ARG A 332 10.06 28.11 -1.57
C ARG A 332 11.06 26.96 -1.42
N ASP A 333 10.68 25.77 -1.83
CA ASP A 333 11.52 24.57 -1.79
C ASP A 333 12.15 24.23 -3.15
N GLN A 334 11.97 25.14 -4.13
CA GLN A 334 12.60 25.02 -5.43
C GLN A 334 14.13 24.98 -5.32
N GLY A 335 14.77 24.08 -6.06
CA GLY A 335 16.20 23.86 -5.99
C GLY A 335 16.68 23.00 -4.82
N ARG A 336 15.75 22.48 -3.96
CA ARG A 336 16.07 21.48 -2.94
C ARG A 336 16.09 20.09 -3.52
N THR A 337 16.84 19.22 -2.86
CA THR A 337 16.89 17.79 -3.19
C THR A 337 15.72 17.06 -2.53
N LEU A 338 14.56 17.07 -3.18
CA LEU A 338 13.33 16.44 -2.66
C LEU A 338 13.15 15.03 -3.22
N SER A 339 12.21 14.85 -4.14
CA SER A 339 12.01 13.65 -4.94
C SER A 339 11.55 14.06 -6.32
N ASP A 340 11.93 13.31 -7.33
CA ASP A 340 11.43 13.46 -8.70
C ASP A 340 9.94 13.03 -8.85
N HIS A 341 9.34 12.49 -7.78
CA HIS A 341 7.93 12.24 -7.64
C HIS A 341 7.31 13.11 -6.56
N CYS A 342 6.02 13.38 -6.65
CA CYS A 342 5.24 14.02 -5.61
C CYS A 342 3.92 13.28 -5.36
N PRO A 343 3.34 13.41 -4.14
CA PRO A 343 2.21 12.60 -3.73
C PRO A 343 1.00 12.69 -4.67
N VAL A 344 0.49 11.54 -5.08
CA VAL A 344 -0.84 11.39 -5.67
C VAL A 344 -1.81 11.06 -4.54
N ILE A 345 -2.97 11.74 -4.51
CA ILE A 345 -3.96 11.65 -3.45
C ILE A 345 -5.32 11.31 -4.04
N TRP A 346 -6.04 10.39 -3.42
CA TRP A 346 -7.43 10.10 -3.75
C TRP A 346 -8.29 10.09 -2.50
N SER A 347 -9.19 11.08 -2.39
CA SER A 347 -10.16 11.16 -1.31
C SER A 347 -11.44 10.46 -1.72
N LEU A 348 -11.84 9.47 -0.93
CA LEU A 348 -13.03 8.66 -1.10
C LEU A 348 -14.04 9.08 -0.03
N ARG A 349 -15.26 9.45 -0.42
CA ARG A 349 -16.34 9.90 0.48
C ARG A 349 -17.65 9.25 0.09
N PRO A 350 -18.51 8.89 1.07
CA PRO A 350 -19.85 8.38 0.82
C PRO A 350 -20.69 9.32 -0.01
#